data_9647a9799346f20fe773650f5af56d46
#
_entry.id   9647a9799346f20fe773650f5af56d46
#
_cell.length_a   1.000
_cell.length_b   1.000
_cell.length_c   1.000
_cell.angle_alpha   90.00
_cell.angle_beta   90.00
_cell.angle_gamma   90.00
#
_symmetry.space_group_name_H-M   'P 1'
#
loop_
_entity.id
_entity.type
_entity.pdbx_description
1 polymer ?
#
loop_
_entity_poly.entity_id
_entity_poly.type
_entity_poly.pdbx_seq_one_letter_code
_entity_poly.pdbx_strand_id
1 'polypeptide(L)'
;MTTINDKEFNVEVLNIAVDIVKRGNEKSNRVQVILKTDSDFKKYFFNPHPTDGEWKPNDTEANKRICEEIKLNYRNILKLPDEKFFIIGSSFENIARQEIYGQISNYLPNKLMNELNENKIWMIKLAFTCTYVMCYNTSQINEIENKYKKIIQNKIITELKKNNPYDFISLENPLIVFDSKENFDNNYQGNWFYYFR
;
A
#
# COMPACT_ATOMS: atom_id res chain seq x y z
N MET A 1 14.93 -8.18 16.39
CA MET A 1 13.46 -8.08 16.27
C MET A 1 12.94 -7.63 17.60
N THR A 2 12.35 -6.46 17.68
CA THR A 2 11.90 -5.87 18.94
C THR A 2 10.38 -6.00 18.97
N THR A 3 9.89 -6.90 19.80
CA THR A 3 8.44 -7.07 20.02
C THR A 3 8.04 -6.13 21.15
N ILE A 4 7.15 -5.21 20.89
CA ILE A 4 6.49 -4.43 21.94
C ILE A 4 5.49 -5.38 22.56
N ASN A 5 5.88 -6.02 23.67
CA ASN A 5 5.06 -6.93 24.43
C ASN A 5 4.29 -6.17 25.51
N ASP A 6 3.27 -5.45 25.13
CA ASP A 6 2.18 -5.18 26.04
C ASP A 6 1.17 -6.33 25.93
N LYS A 7 0.76 -6.94 27.04
CA LYS A 7 -0.19 -8.06 27.04
C LYS A 7 -1.56 -7.69 26.41
N GLU A 8 -1.86 -6.40 26.28
CA GLU A 8 -3.03 -5.88 25.59
C GLU A 8 -2.78 -5.56 24.11
N PHE A 9 -1.52 -5.38 23.68
CA PHE A 9 -1.14 -4.98 22.32
C PHE A 9 -0.15 -6.00 21.76
N ASN A 10 -0.65 -7.11 21.26
CA ASN A 10 0.18 -8.09 20.57
C ASN A 10 0.56 -7.55 19.17
N VAL A 11 1.49 -6.58 19.13
CA VAL A 11 1.93 -5.90 17.91
C VAL A 11 3.40 -6.22 17.65
N GLU A 12 3.68 -6.71 16.45
CA GLU A 12 5.05 -6.96 16.02
C GLU A 12 5.62 -5.71 15.33
N VAL A 13 6.50 -5.00 16.06
CA VAL A 13 7.27 -3.87 15.51
C VAL A 13 8.55 -4.42 14.90
N LEU A 14 8.71 -4.25 13.61
CA LEU A 14 9.89 -4.70 12.87
C LEU A 14 11.06 -3.75 12.99
N ASN A 15 10.78 -2.45 12.99
CA ASN A 15 11.81 -1.43 13.08
C ASN A 15 11.25 -0.11 13.62
N ILE A 16 12.14 0.68 14.22
CA ILE A 16 11.87 2.07 14.62
C ILE A 16 12.99 2.91 14.05
N ALA A 17 12.64 3.89 13.21
CA ALA A 17 13.57 4.83 12.62
C ALA A 17 13.33 6.24 13.16
N VAL A 18 14.40 7.00 13.35
CA VAL A 18 14.33 8.41 13.78
C VAL A 18 14.99 9.27 12.73
N ASP A 19 14.28 10.28 12.27
CA ASP A 19 14.80 11.25 11.30
C ASP A 19 14.30 12.67 11.60
N ILE A 20 14.85 13.63 10.86
CA ILE A 20 14.48 15.04 10.96
C ILE A 20 13.73 15.45 9.70
N VAL A 21 12.47 15.85 9.89
CA VAL A 21 11.63 16.37 8.82
C VAL A 21 11.68 17.89 8.82
N LYS A 22 11.91 18.48 7.65
CA LYS A 22 11.86 19.93 7.45
C LYS A 22 10.52 20.30 6.80
N ARG A 23 9.81 21.25 7.42
CA ARG A 23 8.61 21.87 6.82
C ARG A 23 8.85 23.38 6.75
N GLY A 24 9.22 23.88 5.58
CA GLY A 24 9.69 25.26 5.45
C GLY A 24 10.96 25.52 6.28
N ASN A 25 10.91 26.46 7.21
CA ASN A 25 12.00 26.79 8.13
C ASN A 25 11.98 25.97 9.44
N GLU A 26 10.94 25.20 9.69
CA GLU A 26 10.82 24.39 10.90
C GLU A 26 11.44 23.01 10.73
N LYS A 27 12.13 22.55 11.77
CA LYS A 27 12.65 21.20 11.89
C LYS A 27 11.88 20.49 13.00
N SER A 28 11.43 19.28 12.71
CA SER A 28 10.76 18.42 13.69
C SER A 28 11.39 17.04 13.67
N ASN A 29 11.60 16.48 14.86
CA ASN A 29 12.03 15.08 14.97
C ASN A 29 10.83 14.16 14.70
N ARG A 30 11.03 13.15 13.84
CA ARG A 30 10.03 12.15 13.50
C ARG A 30 10.50 10.77 13.94
N VAL A 31 9.63 10.05 14.62
CA VAL A 31 9.81 8.64 14.94
C VAL A 31 8.88 7.84 14.04
N GLN A 32 9.44 7.00 13.18
CA GLN A 32 8.69 6.12 12.31
C GLN A 32 8.68 4.71 12.90
N VAL A 33 7.49 4.20 13.20
CA VAL A 33 7.28 2.84 13.70
C VAL A 33 6.84 1.97 12.54
N ILE A 34 7.63 0.94 12.22
CA ILE A 34 7.34 0.02 11.13
C ILE A 34 6.72 -1.24 11.72
N LEU A 35 5.44 -1.41 11.50
CA LEU A 35 4.67 -2.57 11.92
C LEU A 35 4.74 -3.68 10.87
N LYS A 36 4.64 -4.93 11.28
CA LYS A 36 4.70 -6.07 10.38
C LYS A 36 3.52 -6.08 9.42
N THR A 37 2.31 -5.95 9.94
CA THR A 37 1.08 -6.14 9.17
C THR A 37 0.32 -4.84 8.90
N ASP A 38 -0.44 -4.84 7.82
CA ASP A 38 -1.35 -3.75 7.45
C ASP A 38 -2.54 -3.67 8.42
N SER A 39 -2.94 -4.79 8.99
CA SER A 39 -3.97 -4.87 10.02
C SER A 39 -3.57 -4.11 11.28
N ASP A 40 -2.35 -4.32 11.77
CA ASP A 40 -1.83 -3.61 12.93
C ASP A 40 -1.69 -2.10 12.65
N PHE A 41 -1.18 -1.76 11.46
CA PHE A 41 -1.09 -0.37 11.06
C PHE A 41 -2.47 0.32 11.07
N LYS A 42 -3.49 -0.30 10.49
CA LYS A 42 -4.87 0.24 10.47
C LYS A 42 -5.44 0.40 11.86
N LYS A 43 -5.19 -0.57 12.73
CA LYS A 43 -5.67 -0.54 14.12
C LYS A 43 -5.09 0.62 14.94
N TYR A 44 -3.79 0.92 14.76
CA TYR A 44 -3.08 1.83 15.66
C TYR A 44 -2.77 3.21 15.05
N PHE A 45 -2.63 3.31 13.74
CA PHE A 45 -2.16 4.53 13.08
C PHE A 45 -3.10 5.06 11.99
N PHE A 46 -4.10 4.29 11.57
CA PHE A 46 -4.97 4.73 10.49
C PHE A 46 -6.20 5.46 11.03
N ASN A 47 -6.38 6.73 10.62
CA ASN A 47 -7.62 7.46 10.82
C ASN A 47 -8.34 7.56 9.47
N PRO A 48 -9.47 6.83 9.27
CA PRO A 48 -10.13 6.78 7.98
C PRO A 48 -10.85 8.07 7.56
N HIS A 49 -11.04 9.03 8.47
CA HIS A 49 -11.82 10.24 8.19
C HIS A 49 -11.22 11.48 8.84
N PRO A 50 -10.34 12.22 8.14
CA PRO A 50 -10.18 13.62 8.46
C PRO A 50 -11.49 14.33 8.07
N THR A 51 -12.34 14.63 9.05
CA THR A 51 -13.64 15.29 8.82
C THR A 51 -13.53 16.72 8.36
N ASP A 52 -12.34 17.28 8.30
CA ASP A 52 -12.05 18.70 8.05
C ASP A 52 -10.92 18.96 7.05
N GLY A 53 -10.48 17.94 6.32
CA GLY A 53 -9.37 18.07 5.35
C GLY A 53 -7.98 18.28 5.99
N GLU A 54 -7.91 18.42 7.30
CA GLU A 54 -6.64 18.45 8.03
C GLU A 54 -6.19 17.04 8.37
N TRP A 55 -4.96 16.71 7.99
CA TRP A 55 -4.33 15.47 8.42
C TRP A 55 -4.04 15.53 9.91
N LYS A 56 -4.87 14.86 10.73
CA LYS A 56 -4.62 14.69 12.16
C LYS A 56 -4.04 13.29 12.38
N PRO A 57 -2.97 13.18 13.18
CA PRO A 57 -2.50 11.86 13.59
C PRO A 57 -3.64 11.13 14.30
N ASN A 58 -3.66 9.80 14.14
CA ASN A 58 -4.67 8.98 14.80
C ASN A 58 -4.54 9.16 16.33
N ASP A 59 -5.47 9.89 16.93
CA ASP A 59 -5.47 10.22 18.37
C ASP A 59 -6.25 9.18 19.17
N THR A 60 -6.20 7.92 18.74
CA THR A 60 -6.78 6.82 19.50
C THR A 60 -5.98 6.55 20.76
N GLU A 61 -6.64 6.01 21.77
CA GLU A 61 -5.99 5.56 23.00
C GLU A 61 -4.86 4.55 22.71
N ALA A 62 -5.04 3.69 21.72
CA ALA A 62 -4.03 2.75 21.28
C ALA A 62 -2.78 3.44 20.72
N ASN A 63 -2.95 4.52 19.94
CA ASN A 63 -1.83 5.31 19.44
C ASN A 63 -1.08 6.00 20.59
N LYS A 64 -1.81 6.61 21.53
CA LYS A 64 -1.21 7.25 22.70
C LYS A 64 -0.35 6.28 23.50
N ARG A 65 -0.86 5.08 23.78
CA ARG A 65 -0.14 4.04 24.51
C ARG A 65 1.13 3.58 23.79
N ILE A 66 1.08 3.34 22.48
CA ILE A 66 2.28 3.02 21.70
C ILE A 66 3.31 4.16 21.77
N CYS A 67 2.84 5.40 21.66
CA CYS A 67 3.71 6.57 21.78
C CYS A 67 4.38 6.66 23.15
N GLU A 68 3.65 6.40 24.22
CA GLU A 68 4.17 6.39 25.59
C GLU A 68 5.17 5.26 25.80
N GLU A 69 4.88 4.06 25.31
CA GLU A 69 5.79 2.93 25.41
C GLU A 69 7.10 3.16 24.66
N ILE A 70 7.03 3.75 23.46
CA ILE A 70 8.22 4.14 22.71
C ILE A 70 9.03 5.18 23.49
N LYS A 71 8.39 6.17 24.08
CA LYS A 71 9.05 7.17 24.91
C LYS A 71 9.75 6.57 26.11
N LEU A 72 9.10 5.64 26.81
CA LEU A 72 9.62 5.02 28.03
C LEU A 72 10.77 4.05 27.75
N ASN A 73 10.58 3.16 26.78
CA ASN A 73 11.46 2.03 26.59
C ASN A 73 12.57 2.26 25.55
N TYR A 74 12.36 3.18 24.60
CA TYR A 74 13.27 3.37 23.47
C TYR A 74 13.95 4.74 23.44
N ARG A 75 13.57 5.67 24.33
CA ARG A 75 14.11 7.04 24.32
C ARG A 75 15.64 7.06 24.36
N ASN A 76 16.23 6.33 25.26
CA ASN A 76 17.68 6.29 25.43
C ASN A 76 18.39 5.54 24.27
N ILE A 77 17.79 4.46 23.79
CA ILE A 77 18.33 3.63 22.69
C ILE A 77 18.32 4.42 21.39
N LEU A 78 17.20 5.12 21.10
CA LEU A 78 17.02 5.89 19.88
C LEU A 78 17.61 7.30 19.96
N LYS A 79 18.21 7.68 21.14
CA LYS A 79 18.72 9.02 21.41
C LYS A 79 17.66 10.08 21.05
N LEU A 80 16.41 9.82 21.45
CA LEU A 80 15.31 10.75 21.20
C LEU A 80 15.59 12.06 21.94
N PRO A 81 15.47 13.20 21.27
CA PRO A 81 15.67 14.50 21.89
C PRO A 81 14.64 14.73 22.97
N ASP A 82 14.98 15.58 23.94
CA ASP A 82 14.02 16.05 24.95
C ASP A 82 12.91 16.92 24.36
N GLU A 83 13.15 17.42 23.15
CA GLU A 83 12.23 18.23 22.38
C GLU A 83 11.04 17.43 21.83
N LYS A 84 10.03 18.15 21.40
CA LYS A 84 8.83 17.57 20.80
C LYS A 84 9.18 16.75 19.56
N PHE A 85 8.71 15.53 19.51
CA PHE A 85 8.75 14.69 18.33
C PHE A 85 7.33 14.15 18.05
N PHE A 86 7.10 13.83 16.80
CA PHE A 86 5.85 13.17 16.40
C PHE A 86 6.14 11.74 15.93
N ILE A 87 5.16 10.88 16.11
CA ILE A 87 5.26 9.46 15.76
C ILE A 87 4.34 9.19 14.59
N ILE A 88 4.88 8.48 13.59
CA ILE A 88 4.09 7.96 12.46
C ILE A 88 4.24 6.44 12.41
N GLY A 89 3.18 5.77 11.99
CA GLY A 89 3.21 4.36 11.68
C GLY A 89 3.40 4.11 10.19
N SER A 90 3.95 2.97 9.84
CA SER A 90 3.90 2.41 8.50
C SER A 90 3.78 0.89 8.57
N SER A 91 3.22 0.28 7.53
CA SER A 91 3.12 -1.17 7.41
C SER A 91 4.22 -1.67 6.49
N PHE A 92 5.03 -2.61 6.99
CA PHE A 92 6.01 -3.30 6.16
C PHE A 92 5.32 -4.14 5.09
N GLU A 93 4.22 -4.81 5.44
CA GLU A 93 3.43 -5.60 4.50
C GLU A 93 3.03 -4.78 3.27
N ASN A 94 2.57 -3.54 3.47
CA ASN A 94 2.18 -2.67 2.36
C ASN A 94 3.37 -2.28 1.47
N ILE A 95 4.51 -1.93 2.08
CA ILE A 95 5.74 -1.58 1.36
C ILE A 95 6.25 -2.78 0.56
N ALA A 96 6.35 -3.94 1.19
CA ALA A 96 6.80 -5.17 0.55
C ALA A 96 5.87 -5.60 -0.58
N ARG A 97 4.56 -5.47 -0.41
CA ARG A 97 3.58 -5.73 -1.46
C ARG A 97 3.77 -4.81 -2.67
N GLN A 98 4.02 -3.51 -2.44
CA GLN A 98 4.32 -2.57 -3.53
C GLN A 98 5.61 -2.93 -4.25
N GLU A 99 6.64 -3.36 -3.53
CA GLU A 99 7.91 -3.81 -4.12
C GLU A 99 7.72 -5.05 -5.02
N ILE A 100 7.01 -6.07 -4.52
CA ILE A 100 6.71 -7.29 -5.30
C ILE A 100 5.93 -6.95 -6.57
N TYR A 101 4.90 -6.09 -6.47
CA TYR A 101 4.15 -5.61 -7.62
C TYR A 101 5.04 -4.81 -8.60
N GLY A 102 5.96 -4.00 -8.09
CA GLY A 102 6.94 -3.27 -8.89
C GLY A 102 7.80 -4.20 -9.73
N GLN A 103 8.28 -5.30 -9.16
CA GLN A 103 9.11 -6.28 -9.86
C GLN A 103 8.37 -6.95 -11.03
N ILE A 104 7.12 -7.36 -10.83
CA ILE A 104 6.33 -8.01 -11.87
C ILE A 104 5.73 -7.04 -12.88
N SER A 105 5.59 -5.77 -12.55
CA SER A 105 4.98 -4.75 -13.42
C SER A 105 5.75 -4.51 -14.72
N ASN A 106 7.04 -4.82 -14.73
CA ASN A 106 7.91 -4.62 -15.90
C ASN A 106 7.69 -5.63 -17.02
N TYR A 107 7.16 -6.81 -16.72
CA TYR A 107 7.04 -7.89 -17.72
C TYR A 107 5.64 -8.52 -17.79
N LEU A 108 4.93 -8.61 -16.65
CA LEU A 108 3.67 -9.34 -16.58
C LEU A 108 2.56 -8.77 -17.46
N PRO A 109 2.38 -7.43 -17.61
CA PRO A 109 1.40 -6.88 -18.53
C PRO A 109 1.56 -7.38 -19.97
N ASN A 110 2.77 -7.31 -20.52
CA ASN A 110 3.06 -7.76 -21.87
C ASN A 110 2.88 -9.28 -22.03
N LYS A 111 3.28 -10.04 -21.01
CA LYS A 111 3.06 -11.49 -20.98
C LYS A 111 1.57 -11.83 -21.02
N LEU A 112 0.76 -11.16 -20.21
CA LEU A 112 -0.70 -11.35 -20.17
C LEU A 112 -1.33 -10.96 -21.52
N MET A 113 -0.96 -9.82 -22.10
CA MET A 113 -1.48 -9.38 -23.39
C MET A 113 -1.20 -10.43 -24.49
N ASN A 114 0.00 -10.97 -24.52
CA ASN A 114 0.38 -12.00 -25.51
C ASN A 114 -0.34 -13.33 -25.28
N GLU A 115 -0.48 -13.78 -24.03
CA GLU A 115 -1.13 -15.04 -23.70
C GLU A 115 -2.65 -14.99 -23.91
N LEU A 116 -3.30 -13.87 -23.58
CA LEU A 116 -4.73 -13.70 -23.77
C LEU A 116 -5.09 -13.53 -25.25
N ASN A 117 -4.21 -12.89 -26.02
CA ASN A 117 -4.38 -12.59 -27.44
C ASN A 117 -5.79 -12.09 -27.79
N GLU A 118 -6.30 -11.17 -26.97
CA GLU A 118 -7.67 -10.66 -27.05
C GLU A 118 -7.69 -9.25 -27.64
N ASN A 119 -8.26 -9.12 -28.83
CA ASN A 119 -8.28 -7.87 -29.59
C ASN A 119 -9.17 -6.77 -29.01
N LYS A 120 -10.03 -7.10 -28.04
CA LYS A 120 -10.86 -6.14 -27.30
C LYS A 120 -10.12 -5.50 -26.12
N ILE A 121 -8.97 -6.04 -25.72
CA ILE A 121 -8.15 -5.45 -24.65
C ILE A 121 -7.16 -4.48 -25.30
N TRP A 122 -7.26 -3.21 -24.91
CA TRP A 122 -6.31 -2.18 -25.34
C TRP A 122 -4.98 -2.33 -24.61
N MET A 123 -5.01 -2.49 -23.28
CA MET A 123 -3.79 -2.68 -22.48
C MET A 123 -4.09 -3.32 -21.13
N ILE A 124 -3.06 -3.91 -20.55
CA ILE A 124 -3.01 -4.30 -19.14
C ILE A 124 -1.92 -3.47 -18.47
N LYS A 125 -2.21 -2.90 -17.29
CA LYS A 125 -1.26 -2.09 -16.53
C LYS A 125 -1.28 -2.51 -15.06
N LEU A 126 -0.10 -2.71 -14.49
CA LEU A 126 0.06 -2.82 -13.05
C LEU A 126 0.51 -1.47 -12.50
N ALA A 127 -0.21 -0.95 -11.53
CA ALA A 127 0.14 0.29 -10.87
C ALA A 127 -0.22 0.18 -9.38
N PHE A 128 0.68 0.62 -8.51
CA PHE A 128 0.58 0.45 -7.06
C PHE A 128 0.46 -1.05 -6.70
N THR A 129 -0.65 -1.50 -6.18
CA THR A 129 -0.94 -2.93 -5.91
C THR A 129 -2.19 -3.40 -6.64
N CYS A 130 -2.49 -2.77 -7.77
CA CYS A 130 -3.68 -3.02 -8.56
C CYS A 130 -3.32 -3.36 -10.00
N THR A 131 -4.13 -4.19 -10.64
CA THR A 131 -4.04 -4.52 -12.06
C THR A 131 -5.22 -3.90 -12.78
N TYR A 132 -4.95 -3.09 -13.78
CA TYR A 132 -5.95 -2.44 -14.63
C TYR A 132 -6.00 -3.18 -15.97
N VAL A 133 -7.17 -3.68 -16.34
CA VAL A 133 -7.46 -4.31 -17.63
C VAL A 133 -8.34 -3.35 -18.42
N MET A 134 -7.76 -2.72 -19.43
CA MET A 134 -8.40 -1.66 -20.20
C MET A 134 -8.90 -2.22 -21.53
N CYS A 135 -10.21 -2.24 -21.72
CA CYS A 135 -10.83 -2.56 -23.00
C CYS A 135 -10.79 -1.34 -23.93
N TYR A 136 -11.07 -1.51 -25.23
CA TYR A 136 -11.22 -0.36 -26.11
C TYR A 136 -12.50 0.43 -25.79
N ASN A 137 -13.64 -0.25 -25.62
CA ASN A 137 -14.94 0.35 -25.41
C ASN A 137 -15.57 -0.10 -24.10
N THR A 138 -16.35 0.76 -23.47
CA THR A 138 -17.05 0.50 -22.21
C THR A 138 -18.00 -0.69 -22.31
N SER A 139 -18.66 -0.88 -23.47
CA SER A 139 -19.56 -2.02 -23.73
C SER A 139 -18.88 -3.40 -23.66
N GLN A 140 -17.56 -3.46 -23.79
CA GLN A 140 -16.79 -4.71 -23.78
C GLN A 140 -16.43 -5.18 -22.37
N ILE A 141 -16.51 -4.31 -21.36
CA ILE A 141 -16.01 -4.55 -20.00
C ILE A 141 -16.60 -5.84 -19.42
N ASN A 142 -17.92 -5.97 -19.40
CA ASN A 142 -18.59 -7.12 -18.79
C ASN A 142 -18.21 -8.45 -19.44
N GLU A 143 -18.08 -8.47 -20.77
CA GLU A 143 -17.66 -9.65 -21.52
C GLU A 143 -16.23 -10.05 -21.14
N ILE A 144 -15.31 -9.11 -21.16
CA ILE A 144 -13.89 -9.33 -20.88
C ILE A 144 -13.67 -9.70 -19.40
N GLU A 145 -14.35 -9.03 -18.48
CA GLU A 145 -14.29 -9.37 -17.05
C GLU A 145 -14.76 -10.80 -16.80
N ASN A 146 -15.93 -11.18 -17.31
CA ASN A 146 -16.49 -12.52 -17.12
C ASN A 146 -15.58 -13.60 -17.73
N LYS A 147 -14.97 -13.33 -18.88
CA LYS A 147 -14.12 -14.29 -19.60
C LYS A 147 -12.74 -14.44 -18.96
N TYR A 148 -12.10 -13.35 -18.52
CA TYR A 148 -10.68 -13.34 -18.19
C TYR A 148 -10.32 -13.06 -16.75
N LYS A 149 -11.23 -12.53 -15.90
CA LYS A 149 -10.93 -12.15 -14.52
C LYS A 149 -10.20 -13.25 -13.75
N LYS A 150 -10.74 -14.47 -13.78
CA LYS A 150 -10.18 -15.61 -13.05
C LYS A 150 -8.82 -16.05 -13.61
N ILE A 151 -8.65 -15.99 -14.92
CA ILE A 151 -7.40 -16.34 -15.59
C ILE A 151 -6.32 -15.34 -15.20
N ILE A 152 -6.61 -14.05 -15.32
CA ILE A 152 -5.70 -12.96 -14.95
C ILE A 152 -5.34 -13.04 -13.48
N GLN A 153 -6.34 -13.22 -12.59
CA GLN A 153 -6.13 -13.36 -11.16
C GLN A 153 -5.15 -14.48 -10.82
N ASN A 154 -5.35 -15.67 -11.38
CA ASN A 154 -4.48 -16.82 -11.14
C ASN A 154 -3.04 -16.57 -11.62
N LYS A 155 -2.89 -15.92 -12.76
CA LYS A 155 -1.56 -15.57 -13.31
C LYS A 155 -0.85 -14.56 -12.42
N ILE A 156 -1.54 -13.51 -11.95
CA ILE A 156 -1.00 -12.53 -11.03
C ILE A 156 -0.56 -13.22 -9.73
N ILE A 157 -1.43 -14.03 -9.12
CA ILE A 157 -1.10 -14.76 -7.89
C ILE A 157 0.15 -15.63 -8.08
N THR A 158 0.23 -16.33 -9.21
CA THR A 158 1.38 -17.18 -9.52
C THR A 158 2.67 -16.38 -9.60
N GLU A 159 2.67 -15.25 -10.29
CA GLU A 159 3.86 -14.39 -10.41
C GLU A 159 4.19 -13.67 -9.11
N LEU A 160 3.18 -13.22 -8.35
CA LEU A 160 3.40 -12.64 -7.03
C LEU A 160 4.06 -13.65 -6.08
N LYS A 161 3.57 -14.89 -6.04
CA LYS A 161 4.14 -15.94 -5.19
C LYS A 161 5.59 -16.28 -5.53
N LYS A 162 5.96 -16.26 -6.81
CA LYS A 162 7.36 -16.49 -7.24
C LYS A 162 8.32 -15.39 -6.76
N ASN A 163 7.82 -14.16 -6.67
CA ASN A 163 8.62 -12.99 -6.33
C ASN A 163 8.46 -12.56 -4.86
N ASN A 164 7.69 -13.31 -4.07
CA ASN A 164 7.47 -13.00 -2.66
C ASN A 164 8.51 -13.69 -1.77
N PRO A 165 9.47 -12.95 -1.18
CA PRO A 165 10.42 -13.51 -0.24
C PRO A 165 9.87 -13.60 1.19
N TYR A 166 8.62 -13.15 1.42
CA TYR A 166 8.02 -13.01 2.74
C TYR A 166 6.85 -13.98 2.90
N ASP A 167 6.94 -14.92 3.82
CA ASP A 167 5.92 -15.95 4.08
C ASP A 167 4.63 -15.42 4.71
N PHE A 168 4.69 -14.26 5.39
CA PHE A 168 3.54 -13.66 6.07
C PHE A 168 2.70 -12.72 5.21
N ILE A 169 3.12 -12.40 3.97
CA ILE A 169 2.35 -11.52 3.09
C ILE A 169 1.30 -12.33 2.33
N SER A 170 0.03 -12.04 2.61
CA SER A 170 -1.06 -12.62 1.80
C SER A 170 -1.13 -11.94 0.44
N LEU A 171 -1.05 -12.77 -0.62
CA LEU A 171 -1.14 -12.35 -2.01
C LEU A 171 -2.40 -12.92 -2.68
N GLU A 172 -3.36 -13.36 -1.90
CA GLU A 172 -4.50 -14.11 -2.39
C GLU A 172 -5.53 -13.15 -2.94
N ASN A 173 -6.04 -12.51 -3.31
CA ASN A 173 -7.06 -11.62 -3.87
C ASN A 173 -6.47 -10.32 -4.42
N PRO A 174 -5.66 -10.41 -5.50
CA PRO A 174 -5.16 -9.21 -6.14
C PRO A 174 -6.32 -8.36 -6.65
N LEU A 175 -6.25 -7.06 -6.43
CA LEU A 175 -7.22 -6.12 -6.93
C LEU A 175 -7.08 -6.00 -8.45
N ILE A 176 -8.17 -6.28 -9.17
CA ILE A 176 -8.24 -6.13 -10.62
C ILE A 176 -9.40 -5.19 -10.96
N VAL A 177 -9.10 -4.15 -11.69
CA VAL A 177 -10.06 -3.16 -12.19
C VAL A 177 -10.20 -3.34 -13.68
N PHE A 178 -11.44 -3.50 -14.14
CA PHE A 178 -11.78 -3.52 -15.57
C PHE A 178 -12.37 -2.17 -15.95
N ASP A 179 -11.81 -1.55 -16.96
CA ASP A 179 -12.25 -0.25 -17.47
C ASP A 179 -12.00 -0.15 -18.98
N SER A 180 -12.23 1.00 -19.57
CA SER A 180 -12.09 1.22 -21.01
C SER A 180 -11.20 2.42 -21.35
N LYS A 181 -10.58 2.33 -22.52
CA LYS A 181 -9.91 3.46 -23.16
C LYS A 181 -10.89 4.61 -23.41
N GLU A 182 -12.11 4.29 -23.79
CA GLU A 182 -13.18 5.26 -23.97
C GLU A 182 -13.44 6.08 -22.71
N ASN A 183 -13.59 5.44 -21.54
CA ASN A 183 -13.73 6.13 -20.25
C ASN A 183 -12.47 6.93 -19.90
N PHE A 184 -11.30 6.34 -20.10
CA PHE A 184 -10.01 6.98 -19.83
C PHE A 184 -9.80 8.25 -20.64
N ASP A 185 -10.14 8.23 -21.94
CA ASP A 185 -10.01 9.40 -22.80
C ASP A 185 -11.06 10.48 -22.47
N ASN A 186 -12.32 10.06 -22.29
CA ASN A 186 -13.44 11.00 -22.13
C ASN A 186 -13.47 11.68 -20.76
N ASN A 187 -13.22 10.95 -19.70
CA ASN A 187 -13.35 11.45 -18.33
C ASN A 187 -12.02 11.85 -17.68
N TYR A 188 -10.90 11.34 -18.18
CA TYR A 188 -9.56 11.60 -17.63
C TYR A 188 -8.58 12.18 -18.64
N GLN A 189 -9.06 12.60 -19.83
CA GLN A 189 -8.24 13.24 -20.87
C GLN A 189 -7.05 12.38 -21.36
N GLY A 190 -7.16 11.04 -21.28
CA GLY A 190 -6.07 10.14 -21.59
C GLY A 190 -4.86 10.27 -20.66
N ASN A 191 -5.06 10.77 -19.44
CA ASN A 191 -3.98 11.07 -18.51
C ASN A 191 -4.07 10.21 -17.22
N TRP A 192 -3.07 9.38 -16.99
CA TRP A 192 -2.98 8.50 -15.82
C TRP A 192 -2.94 9.25 -14.49
N PHE A 193 -2.40 10.47 -14.46
CA PHE A 193 -2.38 11.28 -13.26
C PHE A 193 -3.80 11.65 -12.80
N TYR A 194 -4.69 11.94 -13.73
CA TYR A 194 -6.10 12.22 -13.40
C TYR A 194 -6.87 10.93 -13.10
N TYR A 195 -6.52 9.83 -13.76
CA TYR A 195 -7.19 8.55 -13.58
C TYR A 195 -6.94 7.94 -12.19
N PHE A 196 -5.77 8.16 -11.60
CA PHE A 196 -5.39 7.62 -10.30
C PHE A 196 -5.64 8.57 -9.11
N ARG A 197 -6.32 9.67 -9.32
CA ARG A 197 -6.71 10.62 -8.27
C ARG A 197 -8.05 10.24 -7.59
#